data_9e40b73c807052c7b0001bbd3e9c5b2c
#
_entry.id   9e40b73c807052c7b0001bbd3e9c5b2c
#
_cell.length_a   1.000
_cell.length_b   1.000
_cell.length_c   1.000
_cell.angle_alpha   90.00
_cell.angle_beta   90.00
_cell.angle_gamma   90.00
#
_symmetry.space_group_name_H-M   'P 1'
#
loop_
_entity.id
_entity.type
_entity.pdbx_description
1 polymer ?
#
loop_
_entity_poly.entity_id
_entity_poly.type
_entity_poly.pdbx_seq_one_letter_code
_entity_poly.pdbx_strand_id
1 'polypeptide(L)'
;MSWPRSILTDSGGFQVFSLSKLRKIEDEGVTFRSHLDGSKHFIGSEQSIAIQQNLGADICMAFDECAPYPIDEDYAKEALERTTRWAKRCKNAKTREDQLLFGIVQGSTYAQLRQESAKQIVDLDFPGYAIGGLSVGEPKGVMHEMLDVTVPMLPEERPRYLMGVGSPDDLVEGVARGIDMFDCVLPTRLGRHGTIFMPEGKLVIRNAEYQADPAPMDPECGCWACRNFSRAYVRHLLKTNEVLGIRLTTYHNLYFLGQLMARIRESLMQGEFPRFYREFKERWSLA
;
A
#
# COMPACT_ATOMS: atom_id res chain seq x y z
N MET A 1 13.40 -12.53 12.97
CA MET A 1 12.01 -12.07 13.20
C MET A 1 11.14 -13.31 13.38
N SER A 2 10.36 -13.39 14.45
CA SER A 2 9.46 -14.54 14.68
C SER A 2 8.14 -14.35 13.92
N TRP A 3 8.21 -14.29 12.59
CA TRP A 3 7.05 -14.15 11.71
C TRP A 3 6.89 -15.41 10.87
N PRO A 4 5.81 -16.21 11.06
CA PRO A 4 5.65 -17.51 10.43
C PRO A 4 4.93 -17.46 9.07
N ARG A 5 4.68 -16.26 8.53
CA ARG A 5 3.96 -16.06 7.26
C ARG A 5 4.85 -15.36 6.26
N SER A 6 4.36 -15.24 5.02
CA SER A 6 5.08 -14.61 3.93
C SER A 6 5.45 -13.15 4.23
N ILE A 7 6.60 -12.74 3.75
CA ILE A 7 7.14 -11.38 3.83
C ILE A 7 7.33 -10.86 2.41
N LEU A 8 6.87 -9.65 2.17
CA LEU A 8 7.14 -8.89 0.96
C LEU A 8 8.13 -7.76 1.29
N THR A 9 9.15 -7.58 0.46
CA THR A 9 10.05 -6.42 0.51
C THR A 9 9.80 -5.51 -0.67
N ASP A 10 9.79 -4.20 -0.42
CA ASP A 10 9.78 -3.20 -1.48
C ASP A 10 11.16 -3.08 -2.14
N SER A 11 11.20 -2.55 -3.36
CA SER A 11 12.42 -2.38 -4.16
C SER A 11 13.37 -1.29 -3.65
N GLY A 12 12.87 -0.35 -2.86
CA GLY A 12 13.54 0.89 -2.48
C GLY A 12 13.31 2.05 -3.45
N GLY A 13 12.63 1.85 -4.57
CA GLY A 13 12.34 2.87 -5.57
C GLY A 13 11.53 4.05 -5.01
N PHE A 14 10.44 3.76 -4.31
CA PHE A 14 9.61 4.80 -3.70
C PHE A 14 10.32 5.56 -2.56
N GLN A 15 11.14 4.90 -1.76
CA GLN A 15 11.91 5.53 -0.68
C GLN A 15 12.91 6.52 -1.25
N VAL A 16 13.57 6.17 -2.35
CA VAL A 16 14.45 7.07 -3.08
C VAL A 16 13.65 8.21 -3.75
N PHE A 17 12.43 7.93 -4.21
CA PHE A 17 11.52 8.97 -4.70
C PHE A 17 11.25 10.03 -3.63
N SER A 18 11.02 9.64 -2.38
CA SER A 18 10.78 10.57 -1.27
C SER A 18 11.97 11.49 -0.95
N LEU A 19 13.20 11.13 -1.38
CA LEU A 19 14.42 11.93 -1.25
C LEU A 19 14.67 12.88 -2.44
N SER A 20 13.63 13.39 -3.08
CA SER A 20 13.65 14.09 -4.38
C SER A 20 14.75 15.17 -4.54
N LYS A 21 15.09 15.91 -3.49
CA LYS A 21 16.14 16.96 -3.51
C LYS A 21 17.56 16.40 -3.38
N LEU A 22 17.72 15.13 -3.04
CA LEU A 22 19.00 14.48 -2.72
C LEU A 22 19.34 13.34 -3.69
N ARG A 23 18.61 13.22 -4.82
CA ARG A 23 18.75 12.14 -5.77
C ARG A 23 19.03 12.62 -7.20
N LYS A 24 19.67 11.73 -7.96
CA LYS A 24 19.82 11.83 -9.43
C LYS A 24 19.39 10.47 -10.01
N ILE A 25 18.43 10.49 -10.93
CA ILE A 25 17.93 9.31 -11.65
C ILE A 25 18.66 9.24 -12.99
N GLU A 26 19.17 8.06 -13.30
CA GLU A 26 19.87 7.74 -14.57
C GLU A 26 19.38 6.36 -15.04
N ASP A 27 19.69 5.96 -16.26
CA ASP A 27 19.25 4.66 -16.80
C ASP A 27 19.82 3.46 -16.05
N GLU A 28 21.00 3.61 -15.46
CA GLU A 28 21.64 2.58 -14.64
C GLU A 28 20.99 2.39 -13.29
N GLY A 29 20.39 3.43 -12.72
CA GLY A 29 19.80 3.44 -11.38
C GLY A 29 19.74 4.83 -10.78
N VAL A 30 19.73 4.92 -9.46
CA VAL A 30 19.55 6.17 -8.73
C VAL A 30 20.72 6.39 -7.78
N THR A 31 21.39 7.53 -7.93
CA THR A 31 22.33 8.04 -6.94
C THR A 31 21.61 8.96 -5.97
N PHE A 32 21.79 8.76 -4.68
CA PHE A 32 21.18 9.60 -3.63
C PHE A 32 22.14 9.85 -2.46
N ARG A 33 21.79 10.83 -1.62
CA ARG A 33 22.49 11.09 -0.36
C ARG A 33 21.61 10.67 0.82
N SER A 34 22.23 9.99 1.78
CA SER A 34 21.60 9.69 3.06
C SER A 34 21.19 10.98 3.78
N HIS A 35 19.97 11.03 4.27
CA HIS A 35 19.50 12.15 5.10
C HIS A 35 20.05 12.11 6.53
N LEU A 36 20.69 11.00 6.93
CA LEU A 36 21.26 10.82 8.27
C LEU A 36 22.68 11.41 8.37
N ASP A 37 23.52 11.09 7.40
CA ASP A 37 24.97 11.41 7.44
C ASP A 37 25.49 12.07 6.15
N GLY A 38 24.64 12.26 5.14
CA GLY A 38 24.99 12.86 3.86
C GLY A 38 25.82 11.94 2.93
N SER A 39 26.08 10.70 3.32
CA SER A 39 26.84 9.74 2.50
C SER A 39 26.17 9.50 1.15
N LYS A 40 26.98 9.32 0.10
CA LYS A 40 26.48 9.06 -1.26
C LYS A 40 26.30 7.56 -1.47
N HIS A 41 25.13 7.20 -1.97
CA HIS A 41 24.75 5.82 -2.29
C HIS A 41 24.27 5.72 -3.73
N PHE A 42 24.39 4.52 -4.29
CA PHE A 42 23.80 4.16 -5.57
C PHE A 42 22.96 2.88 -5.39
N ILE A 43 21.79 2.86 -5.99
CA ILE A 43 20.92 1.68 -6.08
C ILE A 43 20.38 1.58 -7.51
N GLY A 44 20.50 0.41 -8.09
CA GLY A 44 19.89 0.04 -9.37
C GLY A 44 19.22 -1.31 -9.24
N SER A 45 18.78 -1.87 -10.36
CA SER A 45 18.06 -3.12 -10.43
C SER A 45 18.79 -4.26 -9.74
N GLU A 46 20.07 -4.45 -10.04
CA GLU A 46 20.89 -5.56 -9.53
C GLU A 46 21.12 -5.42 -8.02
N GLN A 47 21.41 -4.19 -7.54
CA GLN A 47 21.62 -3.92 -6.12
C GLN A 47 20.33 -4.14 -5.32
N SER A 48 19.20 -3.67 -5.83
CA SER A 48 17.90 -3.86 -5.19
C SER A 48 17.56 -5.33 -5.04
N ILE A 49 17.73 -6.12 -6.11
CA ILE A 49 17.48 -7.57 -6.08
C ILE A 49 18.43 -8.28 -5.12
N ALA A 50 19.73 -7.96 -5.14
CA ALA A 50 20.71 -8.56 -4.22
C ALA A 50 20.34 -8.28 -2.74
N ILE A 51 19.92 -7.06 -2.42
CA ILE A 51 19.46 -6.69 -1.07
C ILE A 51 18.23 -7.51 -0.67
N GLN A 52 17.20 -7.55 -1.52
CA GLN A 52 15.96 -8.27 -1.23
C GLN A 52 16.18 -9.78 -1.10
N GLN A 53 17.04 -10.36 -1.92
CA GLN A 53 17.43 -11.77 -1.80
C GLN A 53 18.16 -12.06 -0.49
N ASN A 54 19.05 -11.15 -0.05
CA ASN A 54 19.77 -11.29 1.23
C ASN A 54 18.86 -11.10 2.45
N LEU A 55 17.82 -10.26 2.34
CA LEU A 55 16.79 -10.12 3.37
C LEU A 55 15.93 -11.38 3.52
N GLY A 56 15.85 -12.22 2.49
CA GLY A 56 15.13 -13.48 2.53
C GLY A 56 13.60 -13.33 2.49
N ALA A 57 13.10 -12.29 1.81
CA ALA A 57 11.66 -12.12 1.60
C ALA A 57 11.10 -13.20 0.67
N ASP A 58 9.83 -13.58 0.87
CA ASP A 58 9.14 -14.51 -0.03
C ASP A 58 8.75 -13.84 -1.36
N ILE A 59 8.46 -12.54 -1.31
CA ILE A 59 8.11 -11.73 -2.48
C ILE A 59 9.02 -10.50 -2.54
N CYS A 60 9.70 -10.33 -3.66
CA CYS A 60 10.53 -9.18 -3.99
C CYS A 60 9.83 -8.32 -5.04
N MET A 61 10.02 -7.01 -4.99
CA MET A 61 9.49 -6.08 -5.99
C MET A 61 10.58 -5.69 -6.99
N ALA A 62 10.22 -5.57 -8.26
CA ALA A 62 11.10 -5.00 -9.27
C ALA A 62 11.42 -3.54 -8.91
N PHE A 63 12.66 -3.10 -9.23
CA PHE A 63 13.04 -1.71 -9.05
C PHE A 63 12.33 -0.86 -10.09
N ASP A 64 11.68 0.23 -9.66
CA ASP A 64 10.81 1.07 -10.49
C ASP A 64 11.04 2.56 -10.24
N GLU A 65 10.52 3.39 -11.13
CA GLU A 65 10.43 4.83 -10.93
C GLU A 65 8.98 5.25 -10.76
N CYS A 66 8.63 5.63 -9.53
CA CYS A 66 7.37 6.27 -9.23
C CYS A 66 7.44 7.74 -9.63
N ALA A 67 6.77 8.13 -10.73
CA ALA A 67 6.67 9.53 -11.13
C ALA A 67 5.82 10.34 -10.14
N PRO A 68 6.15 11.62 -9.86
CA PRO A 68 5.34 12.48 -9.00
C PRO A 68 3.99 12.81 -9.65
N TYR A 69 3.04 13.30 -8.83
CA TYR A 69 1.78 13.85 -9.30
C TYR A 69 1.64 15.32 -8.84
N PRO A 70 1.21 16.25 -9.69
CA PRO A 70 1.04 16.09 -11.14
C PRO A 70 2.39 16.03 -11.89
N ILE A 71 2.40 15.40 -13.07
CA ILE A 71 3.55 15.32 -13.96
C ILE A 71 3.08 15.42 -15.42
N ASP A 72 3.92 15.90 -16.32
CA ASP A 72 3.65 15.88 -17.77
C ASP A 72 3.75 14.45 -18.34
N GLU A 73 3.10 14.27 -19.50
CA GLU A 73 2.98 12.96 -20.13
C GLU A 73 4.33 12.44 -20.64
N ASP A 74 5.18 13.33 -21.14
CA ASP A 74 6.50 12.96 -21.68
C ASP A 74 7.37 12.36 -20.57
N TYR A 75 7.45 13.00 -19.39
CA TYR A 75 8.19 12.46 -18.28
C TYR A 75 7.55 11.16 -17.74
N ALA A 76 6.22 11.10 -17.68
CA ALA A 76 5.53 9.87 -17.26
C ALA A 76 5.88 8.70 -18.19
N LYS A 77 6.02 8.95 -19.49
CA LYS A 77 6.45 7.97 -20.49
C LYS A 77 7.91 7.55 -20.28
N GLU A 78 8.83 8.51 -20.08
CA GLU A 78 10.23 8.20 -19.79
C GLU A 78 10.39 7.33 -18.53
N ALA A 79 9.66 7.65 -17.45
CA ALA A 79 9.67 6.89 -16.20
C ALA A 79 9.13 5.47 -16.40
N LEU A 80 8.06 5.30 -17.19
CA LEU A 80 7.52 4.01 -17.58
C LEU A 80 8.55 3.17 -18.34
N GLU A 81 9.16 3.73 -19.38
CA GLU A 81 10.16 3.02 -20.20
C GLU A 81 11.38 2.62 -19.37
N ARG A 82 11.83 3.49 -18.46
CA ARG A 82 12.92 3.22 -17.52
C ARG A 82 12.54 2.08 -16.56
N THR A 83 11.32 2.11 -16.02
CA THR A 83 10.78 1.05 -15.15
C THR A 83 10.77 -0.29 -15.89
N THR A 84 10.33 -0.34 -17.13
CA THR A 84 10.33 -1.57 -17.94
C THR A 84 11.75 -2.12 -18.14
N ARG A 85 12.72 -1.24 -18.47
CA ARG A 85 14.13 -1.64 -18.59
C ARG A 85 14.69 -2.18 -17.26
N TRP A 86 14.38 -1.52 -16.16
CA TRP A 86 14.80 -1.95 -14.82
C TRP A 86 14.14 -3.27 -14.40
N ALA A 87 12.85 -3.46 -14.68
CA ALA A 87 12.14 -4.70 -14.41
C ALA A 87 12.80 -5.91 -15.13
N LYS A 88 13.19 -5.73 -16.40
CA LYS A 88 13.94 -6.75 -17.15
C LYS A 88 15.30 -7.06 -16.52
N ARG A 89 16.04 -6.05 -16.08
CA ARG A 89 17.32 -6.22 -15.36
C ARG A 89 17.12 -6.93 -14.02
N CYS A 90 16.07 -6.57 -13.26
CA CYS A 90 15.72 -7.26 -12.02
C CYS A 90 15.45 -8.75 -12.25
N LYS A 91 14.69 -9.08 -13.30
CA LYS A 91 14.40 -10.48 -13.65
C LYS A 91 15.70 -11.25 -13.97
N ASN A 92 16.61 -10.63 -14.70
CA ASN A 92 17.90 -11.25 -15.04
C ASN A 92 18.85 -11.40 -13.83
N ALA A 93 18.78 -10.47 -12.87
CA ALA A 93 19.62 -10.47 -11.68
C ALA A 93 19.12 -11.44 -10.59
N LYS A 94 17.86 -11.85 -10.63
CA LYS A 94 17.27 -12.75 -9.66
C LYS A 94 17.78 -14.17 -9.86
N THR A 95 18.36 -14.76 -8.80
CA THR A 95 18.94 -16.12 -8.82
C THR A 95 18.23 -17.11 -7.89
N ARG A 96 17.55 -16.63 -6.83
CA ARG A 96 16.85 -17.50 -5.87
C ARG A 96 15.50 -17.95 -6.40
N GLU A 97 15.28 -19.26 -6.47
CA GLU A 97 14.01 -19.85 -6.97
C GLU A 97 12.89 -19.85 -5.92
N ASP A 98 13.26 -19.83 -4.63
CA ASP A 98 12.35 -19.82 -3.48
C ASP A 98 11.73 -18.45 -3.19
N GLN A 99 12.04 -17.42 -3.98
CA GLN A 99 11.47 -16.08 -3.88
C GLN A 99 10.72 -15.72 -5.17
N LEU A 100 9.57 -15.08 -5.05
CA LEU A 100 8.83 -14.51 -6.17
C LEU A 100 9.33 -13.09 -6.45
N LEU A 101 9.33 -12.69 -7.73
CA LEU A 101 9.61 -11.31 -8.15
C LEU A 101 8.39 -10.76 -8.85
N PHE A 102 7.80 -9.69 -8.33
CA PHE A 102 6.65 -9.01 -8.94
C PHE A 102 7.12 -7.85 -9.82
N GLY A 103 6.52 -7.76 -11.03
CA GLY A 103 6.67 -6.59 -11.90
C GLY A 103 5.76 -5.45 -11.45
N ILE A 104 6.15 -4.20 -11.75
CA ILE A 104 5.38 -3.00 -11.36
C ILE A 104 4.94 -2.25 -12.63
N VAL A 105 3.64 -2.03 -12.76
CA VAL A 105 3.03 -1.20 -13.80
C VAL A 105 3.07 0.25 -13.35
N GLN A 106 3.60 1.14 -14.20
CA GLN A 106 3.65 2.59 -14.01
C GLN A 106 2.81 3.30 -15.08
N GLY A 107 2.91 4.61 -15.24
CA GLY A 107 2.18 5.40 -16.27
C GLY A 107 1.39 6.57 -15.70
N SER A 108 1.62 6.93 -14.40
CA SER A 108 0.94 8.05 -13.73
C SER A 108 -0.59 7.97 -13.90
N THR A 109 -1.25 9.08 -14.23
CA THR A 109 -2.70 9.18 -14.46
C THR A 109 -3.06 9.25 -15.97
N TYR A 110 -2.22 8.67 -16.82
CA TYR A 110 -2.43 8.61 -18.27
C TYR A 110 -2.87 7.19 -18.68
N ALA A 111 -4.13 7.04 -19.08
CA ALA A 111 -4.72 5.73 -19.37
C ALA A 111 -3.93 4.94 -20.45
N GLN A 112 -3.47 5.63 -21.51
CA GLN A 112 -2.69 5.00 -22.59
C GLN A 112 -1.35 4.49 -22.07
N LEU A 113 -0.65 5.28 -21.25
CA LEU A 113 0.62 4.87 -20.65
C LEU A 113 0.43 3.71 -19.67
N ARG A 114 -0.67 3.68 -18.91
CA ARG A 114 -1.01 2.54 -18.03
C ARG A 114 -1.17 1.25 -18.82
N GLN A 115 -1.88 1.30 -19.94
CA GLN A 115 -2.08 0.15 -20.83
C GLN A 115 -0.76 -0.30 -21.47
N GLU A 116 0.04 0.64 -21.94
CA GLU A 116 1.36 0.36 -22.52
C GLU A 116 2.29 -0.30 -21.49
N SER A 117 2.38 0.26 -20.29
CA SER A 117 3.16 -0.31 -19.19
C SER A 117 2.68 -1.71 -18.81
N ALA A 118 1.37 -1.90 -18.66
CA ALA A 118 0.80 -3.20 -18.31
C ALA A 118 1.18 -4.25 -19.34
N LYS A 119 1.06 -3.95 -20.64
CA LYS A 119 1.48 -4.84 -21.72
C LYS A 119 2.96 -5.18 -21.63
N GLN A 120 3.84 -4.16 -21.53
CA GLN A 120 5.29 -4.37 -21.47
C GLN A 120 5.71 -5.22 -20.25
N ILE A 121 5.09 -5.01 -19.08
CA ILE A 121 5.40 -5.73 -17.85
C ILE A 121 4.83 -7.16 -17.90
N VAL A 122 3.63 -7.36 -18.47
CA VAL A 122 3.05 -8.71 -18.66
C VAL A 122 3.89 -9.52 -19.65
N ASP A 123 4.38 -8.93 -20.72
CA ASP A 123 5.26 -9.58 -21.72
C ASP A 123 6.59 -10.09 -21.07
N LEU A 124 6.99 -9.54 -19.93
CA LEU A 124 8.13 -10.04 -19.15
C LEU A 124 7.81 -11.28 -18.31
N ASP A 125 6.56 -11.70 -18.20
CA ASP A 125 6.08 -12.90 -17.48
C ASP A 125 6.60 -12.98 -16.03
N PHE A 126 6.02 -12.18 -15.14
CA PHE A 126 6.26 -12.23 -13.70
C PHE A 126 5.25 -13.14 -12.99
N PRO A 127 5.62 -13.76 -11.85
CA PRO A 127 4.68 -14.55 -11.03
C PRO A 127 3.59 -13.72 -10.34
N GLY A 128 3.67 -12.38 -10.37
CA GLY A 128 2.68 -11.45 -9.86
C GLY A 128 2.94 -10.03 -10.38
N TYR A 129 1.92 -9.18 -10.30
CA TYR A 129 1.94 -7.84 -10.88
C TYR A 129 1.47 -6.80 -9.87
N ALA A 130 2.23 -5.73 -9.74
CA ALA A 130 1.85 -4.60 -8.92
C ALA A 130 1.45 -3.39 -9.78
N ILE A 131 0.60 -2.56 -9.22
CA ILE A 131 0.21 -1.26 -9.77
C ILE A 131 0.81 -0.19 -8.86
N GLY A 132 1.85 0.48 -9.35
CA GLY A 132 2.53 1.57 -8.67
C GLY A 132 2.13 2.94 -9.23
N GLY A 133 2.64 4.02 -8.64
CA GLY A 133 2.44 5.40 -9.10
C GLY A 133 0.99 5.89 -9.02
N LEU A 134 0.19 5.31 -8.11
CA LEU A 134 -1.12 5.79 -7.70
C LEU A 134 -1.12 6.09 -6.19
N SER A 135 -2.13 6.81 -5.70
CA SER A 135 -2.18 7.30 -4.31
C SER A 135 -1.01 8.22 -3.94
N VAL A 136 -0.52 8.99 -4.92
CA VAL A 136 0.60 9.94 -4.79
C VAL A 136 0.14 11.40 -4.79
N GLY A 137 -1.17 11.64 -4.70
CA GLY A 137 -1.78 12.98 -4.61
C GLY A 137 -2.94 13.23 -5.57
N GLU A 138 -3.22 12.31 -6.48
CA GLU A 138 -4.37 12.39 -7.39
C GLU A 138 -5.70 12.20 -6.65
N PRO A 139 -6.82 12.73 -7.19
CA PRO A 139 -8.16 12.46 -6.68
C PRO A 139 -8.49 10.96 -6.76
N LYS A 140 -9.26 10.43 -5.78
CA LYS A 140 -9.67 9.01 -5.75
C LYS A 140 -10.36 8.54 -7.03
N GLY A 141 -11.22 9.37 -7.63
CA GLY A 141 -11.87 9.05 -8.90
C GLY A 141 -10.89 8.75 -10.02
N VAL A 142 -9.81 9.56 -10.12
CA VAL A 142 -8.74 9.35 -11.10
C VAL A 142 -7.99 8.05 -10.83
N MET A 143 -7.68 7.76 -9.56
CA MET A 143 -7.08 6.48 -9.20
C MET A 143 -7.96 5.29 -9.63
N HIS A 144 -9.27 5.35 -9.38
CA HIS A 144 -10.21 4.30 -9.78
C HIS A 144 -10.28 4.13 -11.30
N GLU A 145 -10.33 5.24 -12.07
CA GLU A 145 -10.27 5.20 -13.54
C GLU A 145 -9.00 4.51 -14.04
N MET A 146 -7.84 4.80 -13.42
CA MET A 146 -6.59 4.15 -13.78
C MET A 146 -6.59 2.65 -13.44
N LEU A 147 -7.25 2.24 -12.37
CA LEU A 147 -7.45 0.81 -12.06
C LEU A 147 -8.36 0.14 -13.10
N ASP A 148 -9.45 0.80 -13.49
CA ASP A 148 -10.41 0.27 -14.48
C ASP A 148 -9.76 0.00 -15.84
N VAL A 149 -8.73 0.77 -16.23
CA VAL A 149 -7.98 0.55 -17.48
C VAL A 149 -6.76 -0.38 -17.32
N THR A 150 -6.20 -0.50 -16.12
CA THR A 150 -4.97 -1.28 -15.90
C THR A 150 -5.26 -2.73 -15.53
N VAL A 151 -6.20 -2.95 -14.60
CA VAL A 151 -6.47 -4.30 -14.04
C VAL A 151 -6.89 -5.31 -15.10
N PRO A 152 -7.75 -4.97 -16.10
CA PRO A 152 -8.12 -5.91 -17.17
C PRO A 152 -6.95 -6.35 -18.05
N MET A 153 -5.83 -5.62 -18.04
CA MET A 153 -4.61 -5.98 -18.79
C MET A 153 -3.74 -7.01 -18.05
N LEU A 154 -3.98 -7.21 -16.75
CA LEU A 154 -3.17 -8.10 -15.91
C LEU A 154 -3.80 -9.51 -15.88
N PRO A 155 -3.00 -10.58 -15.93
CA PRO A 155 -3.50 -11.96 -15.86
C PRO A 155 -4.34 -12.21 -14.59
N GLU A 156 -5.50 -12.88 -14.75
CA GLU A 156 -6.41 -13.16 -13.63
C GLU A 156 -5.86 -14.21 -12.68
N GLU A 157 -5.04 -15.12 -13.19
CA GLU A 157 -4.43 -16.22 -12.43
C GLU A 157 -3.16 -15.79 -11.65
N ARG A 158 -2.76 -14.53 -11.75
CA ARG A 158 -1.59 -14.00 -11.05
C ARG A 158 -2.00 -12.98 -10.00
N PRO A 159 -1.35 -12.94 -8.82
CA PRO A 159 -1.62 -11.93 -7.81
C PRO A 159 -1.46 -10.51 -8.34
N ARG A 160 -2.44 -9.65 -8.04
CA ARG A 160 -2.48 -8.24 -8.39
C ARG A 160 -2.36 -7.39 -7.14
N TYR A 161 -1.34 -6.57 -7.06
CA TYR A 161 -0.98 -5.81 -5.87
C TYR A 161 -1.10 -4.31 -6.13
N LEU A 162 -1.99 -3.61 -5.41
CA LEU A 162 -2.12 -2.15 -5.44
C LEU A 162 -1.26 -1.54 -4.34
N MET A 163 -0.17 -0.87 -4.73
CA MET A 163 0.84 -0.36 -3.80
C MET A 163 0.40 0.94 -3.13
N GLY A 164 0.64 1.06 -1.83
CA GLY A 164 0.45 2.28 -1.05
C GLY A 164 -1.01 2.66 -0.75
N VAL A 165 -1.97 1.81 -1.04
CA VAL A 165 -3.41 2.04 -0.89
C VAL A 165 -3.99 1.16 0.21
N GLY A 166 -4.79 1.71 1.13
CA GLY A 166 -5.32 0.91 2.25
C GLY A 166 -6.28 1.66 3.18
N SER A 167 -6.99 2.68 2.70
CA SER A 167 -8.18 3.10 3.44
C SER A 167 -9.28 2.04 3.28
N PRO A 168 -10.18 1.84 4.28
CA PRO A 168 -11.18 0.79 4.22
C PRO A 168 -12.04 0.80 2.94
N ASP A 169 -12.44 1.99 2.49
CA ASP A 169 -13.19 2.18 1.26
C ASP A 169 -12.36 1.84 0.00
N ASP A 170 -11.08 2.24 -0.04
CA ASP A 170 -10.19 1.92 -1.17
C ASP A 170 -9.87 0.43 -1.24
N LEU A 171 -9.80 -0.28 -0.10
CA LEU A 171 -9.64 -1.74 -0.07
C LEU A 171 -10.83 -2.44 -0.75
N VAL A 172 -12.05 -2.04 -0.38
CA VAL A 172 -13.28 -2.63 -0.95
C VAL A 172 -13.41 -2.29 -2.43
N GLU A 173 -13.11 -1.05 -2.83
CA GLU A 173 -13.08 -0.61 -4.23
C GLU A 173 -12.00 -1.31 -5.06
N GLY A 174 -10.82 -1.52 -4.49
CA GLY A 174 -9.74 -2.25 -5.14
C GLY A 174 -10.09 -3.71 -5.39
N VAL A 175 -10.65 -4.40 -4.37
CA VAL A 175 -11.09 -5.79 -4.54
C VAL A 175 -12.23 -5.91 -5.56
N ALA A 176 -13.17 -4.95 -5.58
CA ALA A 176 -14.24 -4.92 -6.58
C ALA A 176 -13.70 -4.83 -8.03
N ARG A 177 -12.49 -4.31 -8.21
CA ARG A 177 -11.77 -4.20 -9.49
C ARG A 177 -10.79 -5.36 -9.76
N GLY A 178 -10.69 -6.32 -8.84
CA GLY A 178 -9.82 -7.49 -9.01
C GLY A 178 -8.41 -7.33 -8.44
N ILE A 179 -8.22 -6.51 -7.43
CA ILE A 179 -6.97 -6.40 -6.67
C ILE A 179 -6.97 -7.40 -5.51
N ASP A 180 -5.85 -8.09 -5.30
CA ASP A 180 -5.68 -9.13 -4.29
C ASP A 180 -4.88 -8.67 -3.07
N MET A 181 -3.92 -7.77 -3.25
CA MET A 181 -2.93 -7.37 -2.23
C MET A 181 -2.84 -5.86 -2.10
N PHE A 182 -2.57 -5.42 -0.86
CA PHE A 182 -2.46 -4.00 -0.51
C PHE A 182 -1.41 -3.81 0.58
N ASP A 183 -0.81 -2.62 0.62
CA ASP A 183 -0.07 -2.10 1.77
C ASP A 183 -0.45 -0.65 2.02
N CYS A 184 -0.37 -0.20 3.26
CA CYS A 184 -0.58 1.21 3.56
C CYS A 184 -0.05 1.61 4.94
N VAL A 185 0.52 2.80 5.02
CA VAL A 185 0.91 3.42 6.31
C VAL A 185 -0.27 4.07 7.04
N LEU A 186 -1.42 4.21 6.39
CA LEU A 186 -2.56 4.97 6.91
C LEU A 186 -3.04 4.51 8.29
N PRO A 187 -3.24 3.19 8.58
CA PRO A 187 -3.73 2.74 9.88
C PRO A 187 -2.82 3.15 11.03
N THR A 188 -1.50 3.06 10.84
CA THR A 188 -0.53 3.44 11.87
C THR A 188 -0.37 4.96 11.95
N ARG A 189 -0.39 5.66 10.82
CA ARG A 189 -0.35 7.14 10.75
C ARG A 189 -1.55 7.74 11.47
N LEU A 190 -2.76 7.30 11.17
CA LEU A 190 -3.98 7.76 11.83
C LEU A 190 -3.99 7.42 13.32
N GLY A 191 -3.58 6.19 13.69
CA GLY A 191 -3.44 5.77 15.08
C GLY A 191 -2.53 6.69 15.90
N ARG A 192 -1.38 7.10 15.36
CA ARG A 192 -0.48 8.08 16.02
C ARG A 192 -1.16 9.42 16.30
N HIS A 193 -2.09 9.83 15.45
CA HIS A 193 -2.86 11.07 15.63
C HIS A 193 -4.14 10.89 16.46
N GLY A 194 -4.45 9.64 16.88
CA GLY A 194 -5.63 9.34 17.68
C GLY A 194 -6.91 9.22 16.86
N THR A 195 -6.79 8.94 15.57
CA THR A 195 -7.92 8.62 14.70
C THR A 195 -8.00 7.11 14.51
N ILE A 196 -9.19 6.56 14.69
CA ILE A 196 -9.47 5.12 14.53
C ILE A 196 -10.47 4.89 13.41
N PHE A 197 -10.46 3.67 12.87
CA PHE A 197 -11.48 3.17 11.96
C PHE A 197 -12.66 2.61 12.76
N MET A 198 -13.87 2.88 12.28
CA MET A 198 -15.14 2.37 12.76
C MET A 198 -15.92 1.79 11.58
N PRO A 199 -16.90 0.93 11.79
CA PRO A 199 -17.73 0.45 10.69
C PRO A 199 -18.43 1.55 9.89
N GLU A 200 -18.74 2.67 10.53
CA GLU A 200 -19.39 3.84 9.91
C GLU A 200 -18.38 4.83 9.28
N GLY A 201 -17.08 4.71 9.59
CA GLY A 201 -16.06 5.63 9.08
C GLY A 201 -14.89 5.85 10.02
N LYS A 202 -14.59 7.09 10.39
CA LYS A 202 -13.44 7.44 11.25
C LYS A 202 -13.91 8.17 12.50
N LEU A 203 -13.28 7.88 13.62
CA LEU A 203 -13.53 8.56 14.89
C LEU A 203 -12.21 9.13 15.44
N VAL A 204 -12.26 10.42 15.86
CA VAL A 204 -11.10 11.10 16.46
C VAL A 204 -11.20 11.03 17.99
N ILE A 205 -10.49 10.09 18.60
CA ILE A 205 -10.52 9.86 20.06
C ILE A 205 -10.09 11.10 20.87
N ARG A 206 -9.28 11.99 20.31
CA ARG A 206 -8.80 13.20 20.98
C ARG A 206 -9.90 14.24 21.24
N ASN A 207 -11.08 14.11 20.64
CA ASN A 207 -12.19 15.04 20.80
C ASN A 207 -12.65 15.12 22.27
N ALA A 208 -13.17 16.30 22.67
CA ALA A 208 -13.56 16.57 24.07
C ALA A 208 -14.72 15.69 24.55
N GLU A 209 -15.63 15.36 23.68
CA GLU A 209 -16.81 14.51 23.96
C GLU A 209 -16.44 13.15 24.57
N TYR A 210 -15.25 12.60 24.26
CA TYR A 210 -14.80 11.31 24.79
C TYR A 210 -14.05 11.43 26.12
N GLN A 211 -14.04 12.60 26.77
CA GLN A 211 -13.28 12.82 28.02
C GLN A 211 -13.73 11.93 29.17
N ALA A 212 -15.01 11.64 29.27
CA ALA A 212 -15.60 10.81 30.30
C ALA A 212 -16.37 9.60 29.70
N ASP A 213 -16.12 9.26 28.43
CA ASP A 213 -16.82 8.18 27.74
C ASP A 213 -16.27 6.80 28.18
N PRO A 214 -17.07 5.99 28.94
CA PRO A 214 -16.66 4.67 29.41
C PRO A 214 -16.73 3.59 28.32
N ALA A 215 -17.31 3.90 27.14
CA ALA A 215 -17.47 2.95 26.06
C ALA A 215 -16.10 2.54 25.47
N PRO A 216 -15.97 1.34 24.87
CA PRO A 216 -14.80 0.96 24.11
C PRO A 216 -14.61 1.85 22.88
N MET A 217 -13.41 1.86 22.27
CA MET A 217 -13.14 2.61 21.06
C MET A 217 -14.14 2.31 19.96
N ASP A 218 -14.42 1.03 19.74
CA ASP A 218 -15.48 0.52 18.87
C ASP A 218 -16.24 -0.59 19.61
N PRO A 219 -17.57 -0.42 19.89
CA PRO A 219 -18.36 -1.40 20.59
C PRO A 219 -18.51 -2.75 19.89
N GLU A 220 -18.42 -2.77 18.56
CA GLU A 220 -18.52 -3.99 17.75
C GLU A 220 -17.17 -4.70 17.58
N CYS A 221 -16.07 -4.05 17.97
CA CYS A 221 -14.73 -4.57 17.76
C CYS A 221 -14.30 -5.57 18.82
N GLY A 222 -13.94 -6.78 18.40
CA GLY A 222 -13.42 -7.83 19.28
C GLY A 222 -11.92 -7.71 19.61
N CYS A 223 -11.22 -6.63 19.23
CA CYS A 223 -9.79 -6.50 19.48
C CYS A 223 -9.47 -6.36 20.98
N TRP A 224 -8.26 -6.75 21.37
CA TRP A 224 -7.82 -6.65 22.76
C TRP A 224 -7.93 -5.23 23.34
N ALA A 225 -7.63 -4.21 22.54
CA ALA A 225 -7.72 -2.82 22.98
C ALA A 225 -9.17 -2.42 23.33
N CYS A 226 -10.14 -2.74 22.47
CA CYS A 226 -11.56 -2.43 22.72
C CYS A 226 -12.15 -3.22 23.88
N ARG A 227 -11.70 -4.46 24.11
CA ARG A 227 -12.17 -5.28 25.23
C ARG A 227 -11.69 -4.82 26.60
N ASN A 228 -10.60 -4.05 26.67
CA ASN A 228 -9.93 -3.75 27.94
C ASN A 228 -9.85 -2.26 28.27
N PHE A 229 -10.08 -1.36 27.31
CA PHE A 229 -9.88 0.09 27.53
C PHE A 229 -11.04 0.91 26.98
N SER A 230 -11.44 1.93 27.77
CA SER A 230 -12.45 2.90 27.37
C SER A 230 -11.90 4.00 26.47
N ARG A 231 -12.78 4.68 25.73
CA ARG A 231 -12.44 5.90 24.98
C ARG A 231 -11.83 6.96 25.86
N ALA A 232 -12.39 7.18 27.06
CA ALA A 232 -11.86 8.14 28.03
C ALA A 232 -10.40 7.85 28.38
N TYR A 233 -10.07 6.59 28.68
CA TYR A 233 -8.70 6.21 29.03
C TYR A 233 -7.73 6.35 27.86
N VAL A 234 -8.11 5.85 26.68
CA VAL A 234 -7.26 5.99 25.45
C VAL A 234 -7.07 7.46 25.12
N ARG A 235 -8.12 8.28 25.22
CA ARG A 235 -8.02 9.73 25.05
C ARG A 235 -7.05 10.36 26.03
N HIS A 236 -7.13 10.00 27.32
CA HIS A 236 -6.20 10.49 28.35
C HIS A 236 -4.75 10.19 27.93
N LEU A 237 -4.42 8.96 27.60
CA LEU A 237 -3.10 8.56 27.16
C LEU A 237 -2.60 9.37 25.92
N LEU A 238 -3.47 9.57 24.93
CA LEU A 238 -3.14 10.37 23.76
C LEU A 238 -2.92 11.84 24.07
N LYS A 239 -3.68 12.42 25.03
CA LYS A 239 -3.53 13.83 25.44
C LYS A 239 -2.26 14.06 26.26
N THR A 240 -1.85 13.09 27.06
CA THR A 240 -0.61 13.13 27.83
C THR A 240 0.62 12.64 27.05
N ASN A 241 0.43 12.33 25.75
CA ASN A 241 1.47 11.83 24.83
C ASN A 241 2.11 10.49 25.28
N GLU A 242 1.34 9.66 25.98
CA GLU A 242 1.76 8.31 26.34
C GLU A 242 1.81 7.38 25.14
N VAL A 243 2.93 6.66 24.98
CA VAL A 243 3.15 5.72 23.86
C VAL A 243 2.09 4.63 23.82
N LEU A 244 1.57 4.21 25.00
CA LEU A 244 0.52 3.19 25.08
C LEU A 244 -0.74 3.63 24.32
N GLY A 245 -1.14 4.91 24.39
CA GLY A 245 -2.29 5.42 23.63
C GLY A 245 -2.13 5.22 22.11
N ILE A 246 -0.93 5.54 21.59
CA ILE A 246 -0.58 5.33 20.17
C ILE A 246 -0.60 3.84 19.81
N ARG A 247 -0.09 2.96 20.69
CA ARG A 247 -0.09 1.50 20.46
C ARG A 247 -1.51 0.94 20.40
N LEU A 248 -2.39 1.36 21.33
CA LEU A 248 -3.78 0.89 21.39
C LEU A 248 -4.57 1.29 20.16
N THR A 249 -4.49 2.54 19.73
CA THR A 249 -5.17 3.04 18.51
C THR A 249 -4.61 2.40 17.24
N THR A 250 -3.30 2.24 17.14
CA THR A 250 -2.65 1.56 16.00
C THR A 250 -3.05 0.09 15.94
N TYR A 251 -3.02 -0.61 17.08
CA TYR A 251 -3.43 -2.02 17.16
C TYR A 251 -4.89 -2.22 16.74
N HIS A 252 -5.78 -1.33 17.21
CA HIS A 252 -7.19 -1.36 16.81
C HIS A 252 -7.34 -1.19 15.28
N ASN A 253 -6.67 -0.19 14.69
CA ASN A 253 -6.75 0.08 13.25
C ASN A 253 -6.25 -1.12 12.41
N LEU A 254 -5.14 -1.74 12.81
CA LEU A 254 -4.62 -2.93 12.12
C LEU A 254 -5.56 -4.13 12.26
N TYR A 255 -6.14 -4.32 13.45
CA TYR A 255 -7.14 -5.37 13.68
C TYR A 255 -8.38 -5.14 12.81
N PHE A 256 -8.88 -3.89 12.75
CA PHE A 256 -10.04 -3.52 11.92
C PHE A 256 -9.79 -3.89 10.46
N LEU A 257 -8.67 -3.47 9.88
CA LEU A 257 -8.35 -3.79 8.48
C LEU A 257 -8.16 -5.30 8.26
N GLY A 258 -7.53 -6.00 9.20
CA GLY A 258 -7.40 -7.46 9.14
C GLY A 258 -8.76 -8.17 9.12
N GLN A 259 -9.72 -7.71 9.96
CA GLN A 259 -11.09 -8.23 9.96
C GLN A 259 -11.85 -7.86 8.68
N LEU A 260 -11.68 -6.64 8.18
CA LEU A 260 -12.28 -6.21 6.92
C LEU A 260 -11.82 -7.12 5.77
N MET A 261 -10.52 -7.36 5.63
CA MET A 261 -9.98 -8.25 4.59
C MET A 261 -10.42 -9.71 4.78
N ALA A 262 -10.59 -10.18 6.02
CA ALA A 262 -11.13 -11.51 6.29
C ALA A 262 -12.59 -11.64 5.82
N ARG A 263 -13.43 -10.65 6.13
CA ARG A 263 -14.84 -10.59 5.68
C ARG A 263 -14.97 -10.48 4.16
N ILE A 264 -14.11 -9.68 3.51
CA ILE A 264 -14.03 -9.58 2.06
C ILE A 264 -13.75 -10.95 1.45
N ARG A 265 -12.72 -11.67 1.93
CA ARG A 265 -12.39 -13.03 1.43
C ARG A 265 -13.53 -14.02 1.65
N GLU A 266 -14.15 -13.98 2.82
CA GLU A 266 -15.30 -14.85 3.11
C GLU A 266 -16.47 -14.58 2.15
N SER A 267 -16.83 -13.31 1.93
CA SER A 267 -17.91 -12.94 0.99
C SER A 267 -17.61 -13.34 -0.46
N LEU A 268 -16.33 -13.27 -0.88
CA LEU A 268 -15.89 -13.75 -2.19
C LEU A 268 -16.05 -15.28 -2.32
N MET A 269 -15.59 -16.03 -1.31
CA MET A 269 -15.70 -17.50 -1.30
C MET A 269 -17.16 -17.99 -1.32
N GLN A 270 -18.06 -17.21 -0.72
CA GLN A 270 -19.51 -17.51 -0.69
C GLN A 270 -20.27 -16.96 -1.90
N GLY A 271 -19.64 -16.21 -2.80
CA GLY A 271 -20.29 -15.55 -3.94
C GLY A 271 -21.18 -14.36 -3.53
N GLU A 272 -21.03 -13.84 -2.30
CA GLU A 272 -21.84 -12.77 -1.72
C GLU A 272 -21.16 -11.39 -1.77
N PHE A 273 -19.98 -11.26 -2.38
CA PHE A 273 -19.25 -10.00 -2.41
C PHE A 273 -20.06 -8.79 -2.93
N PRO A 274 -20.91 -8.91 -3.96
CA PRO A 274 -21.75 -7.79 -4.42
C PRO A 274 -22.73 -7.26 -3.34
N ARG A 275 -23.23 -8.14 -2.47
CA ARG A 275 -24.05 -7.78 -1.32
C ARG A 275 -23.20 -7.08 -0.25
N PHE A 276 -22.08 -7.70 0.13
CA PHE A 276 -21.12 -7.12 1.09
C PHE A 276 -20.66 -5.72 0.68
N TYR A 277 -20.33 -5.52 -0.61
CA TYR A 277 -19.92 -4.23 -1.16
C TYR A 277 -20.98 -3.14 -0.94
N ARG A 278 -22.27 -3.42 -1.26
CA ARG A 278 -23.35 -2.45 -1.06
C ARG A 278 -23.55 -2.10 0.43
N GLU A 279 -23.65 -3.12 1.29
CA GLU A 279 -23.82 -2.95 2.74
C GLU A 279 -22.65 -2.15 3.36
N PHE A 280 -21.42 -2.43 2.92
CA PHE A 280 -20.25 -1.68 3.35
C PHE A 280 -20.31 -0.22 2.93
N LYS A 281 -20.62 0.06 1.66
CA LYS A 281 -20.70 1.43 1.12
C LYS A 281 -21.76 2.25 1.82
N GLU A 282 -22.95 1.69 2.03
CA GLU A 282 -24.04 2.34 2.76
C GLU A 282 -23.59 2.71 4.19
N ARG A 283 -22.99 1.76 4.91
CA ARG A 283 -22.56 1.99 6.30
C ARG A 283 -21.38 2.96 6.39
N TRP A 284 -20.39 2.84 5.52
CA TRP A 284 -19.20 3.69 5.52
C TRP A 284 -19.48 5.15 5.14
N SER A 285 -20.53 5.41 4.38
CA SER A 285 -20.93 6.78 3.96
C SER A 285 -21.66 7.58 5.04
N LEU A 286 -21.99 6.99 6.18
CA LEU A 286 -22.72 7.64 7.29
C LEU A 286 -21.80 8.51 8.19
N ALA A 287 -20.48 8.57 7.95
CA ALA A 287 -19.49 9.24 8.80
C ALA A 287 -19.05 10.62 8.27
#